data_4fad669b206eb9bcf1902e390d3efe6a
#
_entry.id   4fad669b206eb9bcf1902e390d3efe6a
#
_cell.length_a   1.000
_cell.length_b   1.000
_cell.length_c   1.000
_cell.angle_alpha   90.00
_cell.angle_beta   90.00
_cell.angle_gamma   90.00
#
_symmetry.space_group_name_H-M   'P 1'
#
loop_
_entity.id
_entity.type
_entity.pdbx_description
1 polymer ?
#
loop_
_entity_poly.entity_id
_entity_poly.type
_entity_poly.pdbx_seq_one_letter_code
_entity_poly.pdbx_strand_id
1 'polypeptide(L)'
;MSRNELSGSLGNKVYLPNLNGTNSEKVYFLGCGKKDKEMSEQEYLSLAEKIANAAIESNTKNVHIYLPALAVKGRTEDWNFKILARTLEASCYKYFFKGKKVQSKNILSKVTLLKNVDKKGLTAFNKALKIGHVIGVGMNTSRELANTPANICTPTFLAAQAKKLSRSFPVIKTKVLGEKEMRKIGMDCLLSVGNGSAQESKFIIMQYSGAAKTRKPNIIVGKGITFDTGGISIKPSPAMDEMKYDMTGSASVIGTMRAIAEIKPKSNIIGVIASAENMPSSTATKPGDVVKTLSGQTVEILNTDAEGRLVLCDALTYVERFNPANVIDIATLTGACVIALGHEATGMFSNDQKLADSILESGYASCDRAWQLPLWDSYQDALDSRYADIANIGGRAGAITAACFLSRFTKKYSWAHLDIAGTAYGGKVGKKSSGRPVPLLTEYLLSQK
;
A
#
# COMPACT_ATOMS: atom_id res chain seq x y z
N MET A 1 21.94 35.22 -24.23
CA MET A 1 21.38 34.87 -22.92
C MET A 1 22.48 35.08 -21.87
N SER A 2 22.67 36.30 -21.44
CA SER A 2 23.76 36.67 -20.50
C SER A 2 23.29 36.88 -19.05
N ARG A 3 22.06 36.48 -18.72
CA ARG A 3 21.50 36.62 -17.39
C ARG A 3 21.16 35.23 -16.86
N ASN A 4 21.85 34.69 -15.95
CA ASN A 4 21.69 33.44 -15.19
C ASN A 4 20.24 32.83 -15.05
N GLU A 5 19.36 33.12 -16.01
CA GLU A 5 17.96 32.70 -16.07
C GLU A 5 17.82 31.22 -16.43
N LEU A 6 18.75 30.68 -17.24
CA LEU A 6 18.82 29.26 -17.58
C LEU A 6 20.03 28.65 -16.89
N SER A 7 19.80 28.02 -15.76
CA SER A 7 20.82 27.29 -15.00
C SER A 7 20.59 25.78 -15.11
N GLY A 8 21.66 25.00 -15.30
CA GLY A 8 21.65 23.55 -15.24
C GLY A 8 21.46 22.98 -13.83
N SER A 9 21.35 23.83 -12.79
CA SER A 9 21.13 23.39 -11.41
C SER A 9 19.90 22.53 -11.29
N LEU A 10 19.98 21.47 -10.49
CA LEU A 10 18.95 20.45 -10.37
C LEU A 10 17.56 21.04 -10.08
N GLY A 11 16.66 20.85 -11.04
CA GLY A 11 15.27 21.28 -10.96
C GLY A 11 15.03 22.77 -11.14
N ASN A 12 16.03 23.55 -11.58
CA ASN A 12 15.76 24.89 -12.09
C ASN A 12 14.85 24.77 -13.32
N LYS A 13 13.78 25.56 -13.36
CA LYS A 13 12.75 25.50 -14.41
C LYS A 13 12.66 26.84 -15.13
N VAL A 14 12.80 26.82 -16.45
CA VAL A 14 12.56 27.98 -17.32
C VAL A 14 11.44 27.60 -18.28
N TYR A 15 10.49 28.51 -18.42
CA TYR A 15 9.38 28.41 -19.37
C TYR A 15 9.55 29.40 -20.52
N LEU A 16 9.44 28.91 -21.74
CA LEU A 16 9.47 29.71 -22.95
C LEU A 16 8.21 29.46 -23.80
N PRO A 17 7.34 30.46 -23.95
CA PRO A 17 6.19 30.35 -24.86
C PRO A 17 6.67 30.53 -26.30
N ASN A 18 6.06 29.81 -27.23
CA ASN A 18 6.22 29.99 -28.69
C ASN A 18 7.70 30.06 -29.12
N LEU A 19 8.54 29.11 -28.65
CA LEU A 19 9.94 29.07 -28.99
C LEU A 19 10.13 28.85 -30.51
N ASN A 20 10.80 29.79 -31.20
CA ASN A 20 11.13 29.69 -32.61
C ASN A 20 11.91 28.39 -32.92
N GLY A 21 11.55 27.73 -34.02
CA GLY A 21 12.17 26.47 -34.45
C GLY A 21 11.53 25.23 -33.82
N THR A 22 10.43 25.38 -33.07
CA THR A 22 9.62 24.27 -32.55
C THR A 22 8.14 24.42 -32.92
N ASN A 23 7.43 23.30 -33.05
CA ASN A 23 5.96 23.27 -33.21
C ASN A 23 5.24 23.26 -31.87
N SER A 24 5.95 23.46 -30.76
CA SER A 24 5.39 23.42 -29.40
C SER A 24 5.01 24.81 -28.91
N GLU A 25 3.76 25.04 -28.53
CA GLU A 25 3.30 26.30 -27.95
C GLU A 25 4.01 26.64 -26.61
N LYS A 26 4.42 25.61 -25.89
CA LYS A 26 5.05 25.72 -24.56
C LYS A 26 6.26 24.82 -24.46
N VAL A 27 7.40 25.40 -24.11
CA VAL A 27 8.65 24.66 -23.88
C VAL A 27 9.13 24.92 -22.45
N TYR A 28 9.42 23.84 -21.74
CA TYR A 28 9.98 23.88 -20.39
C TYR A 28 11.39 23.29 -20.42
N PHE A 29 12.37 24.02 -19.92
CA PHE A 29 13.69 23.51 -19.63
C PHE A 29 13.81 23.21 -18.15
N LEU A 30 14.29 22.03 -17.82
CA LEU A 30 14.53 21.60 -16.44
C LEU A 30 16.01 21.27 -16.27
N GLY A 31 16.66 21.92 -15.31
CA GLY A 31 18.04 21.63 -14.95
C GLY A 31 18.16 20.22 -14.37
N CYS A 32 19.06 19.42 -14.95
CA CYS A 32 19.31 18.03 -14.52
C CYS A 32 20.57 17.89 -13.65
N GLY A 33 21.16 18.99 -13.19
CA GLY A 33 22.41 18.97 -12.42
C GLY A 33 23.67 18.98 -13.30
N LYS A 34 24.80 18.61 -12.72
CA LYS A 34 26.09 18.58 -13.40
C LYS A 34 26.19 17.39 -14.36
N LYS A 35 26.68 17.62 -15.59
CA LYS A 35 26.74 16.63 -16.68
C LYS A 35 27.51 15.35 -16.32
N ASP A 36 28.61 15.49 -15.59
CA ASP A 36 29.55 14.39 -15.32
C ASP A 36 29.45 13.85 -13.89
N LYS A 37 28.33 14.15 -13.19
CA LYS A 37 28.09 13.68 -11.83
C LYS A 37 26.89 12.74 -11.79
N GLU A 38 27.06 11.54 -11.23
CA GLU A 38 25.95 10.67 -10.89
C GLU A 38 25.02 11.34 -9.86
N MET A 39 23.72 11.22 -10.07
CA MET A 39 22.71 11.64 -9.10
C MET A 39 22.58 10.62 -7.97
N SER A 40 22.26 11.09 -6.78
CA SER A 40 21.68 10.22 -5.76
C SER A 40 20.23 9.85 -6.13
N GLU A 41 19.71 8.78 -5.54
CA GLU A 41 18.29 8.42 -5.68
C GLU A 41 17.35 9.57 -5.30
N GLN A 42 17.67 10.28 -4.21
CA GLN A 42 16.84 11.39 -3.72
C GLN A 42 16.83 12.56 -4.70
N GLU A 43 17.97 12.87 -5.34
CA GLU A 43 18.04 13.88 -6.39
C GLU A 43 17.18 13.49 -7.60
N TYR A 44 17.23 12.21 -8.01
CA TYR A 44 16.42 11.73 -9.12
C TYR A 44 14.91 11.72 -8.80
N LEU A 45 14.51 11.30 -7.61
CA LEU A 45 13.10 11.36 -7.17
C LEU A 45 12.59 12.80 -7.19
N SER A 46 13.37 13.76 -6.67
CA SER A 46 13.04 15.19 -6.72
C SER A 46 12.92 15.71 -8.16
N LEU A 47 13.81 15.29 -9.06
CA LEU A 47 13.76 15.66 -10.48
C LEU A 47 12.50 15.07 -11.14
N ALA A 48 12.17 13.82 -10.89
CA ALA A 48 10.98 13.16 -11.42
C ALA A 48 9.69 13.87 -10.98
N GLU A 49 9.62 14.30 -9.71
CA GLU A 49 8.49 15.11 -9.19
C GLU A 49 8.40 16.48 -9.90
N LYS A 50 9.53 17.15 -10.12
CA LYS A 50 9.57 18.44 -10.83
C LYS A 50 9.15 18.29 -12.30
N ILE A 51 9.57 17.20 -12.96
CA ILE A 51 9.13 16.87 -14.32
C ILE A 51 7.61 16.66 -14.35
N ALA A 52 7.07 15.87 -13.41
CA ALA A 52 5.64 15.60 -13.32
C ALA A 52 4.84 16.89 -13.06
N ASN A 53 5.31 17.73 -12.14
CA ASN A 53 4.66 19.02 -11.85
C ASN A 53 4.70 19.97 -13.07
N ALA A 54 5.81 20.06 -13.78
CA ALA A 54 5.90 20.87 -15.00
C ALA A 54 4.94 20.37 -16.09
N ALA A 55 4.81 19.05 -16.25
CA ALA A 55 3.85 18.45 -17.18
C ALA A 55 2.39 18.78 -16.82
N ILE A 56 2.04 18.77 -15.54
CA ILE A 56 0.69 19.12 -15.05
C ILE A 56 0.43 20.63 -15.19
N GLU A 57 1.40 21.47 -14.78
CA GLU A 57 1.32 22.94 -14.85
C GLU A 57 1.24 23.46 -16.29
N SER A 58 1.77 22.69 -17.26
CA SER A 58 1.66 23.07 -18.68
C SER A 58 0.21 23.27 -19.13
N ASN A 59 -0.74 22.66 -18.42
CA ASN A 59 -2.17 22.70 -18.73
C ASN A 59 -2.45 22.39 -20.21
N THR A 60 -1.83 21.33 -20.71
CA THR A 60 -1.99 20.81 -22.07
C THR A 60 -2.42 19.36 -22.06
N LYS A 61 -3.08 18.89 -23.14
CA LYS A 61 -3.51 17.50 -23.27
C LYS A 61 -2.34 16.54 -23.51
N ASN A 62 -1.34 17.00 -24.28
CA ASN A 62 -0.22 16.19 -24.72
C ASN A 62 1.09 16.86 -24.30
N VAL A 63 1.98 16.10 -23.68
CA VAL A 63 3.32 16.56 -23.28
C VAL A 63 4.35 15.60 -23.85
N HIS A 64 5.38 16.16 -24.47
CA HIS A 64 6.55 15.42 -24.92
C HIS A 64 7.73 15.74 -23.99
N ILE A 65 8.39 14.74 -23.46
CA ILE A 65 9.52 14.88 -22.55
C ILE A 65 10.74 14.26 -23.20
N TYR A 66 11.75 15.06 -23.49
CA TYR A 66 13.05 14.57 -23.89
C TYR A 66 13.88 14.26 -22.65
N LEU A 67 14.38 13.02 -22.54
CA LEU A 67 15.20 12.55 -21.44
C LEU A 67 16.64 12.33 -21.90
N PRO A 68 17.61 13.12 -21.39
CA PRO A 68 19.02 12.81 -21.59
C PRO A 68 19.38 11.52 -20.82
N ALA A 69 20.56 10.97 -21.09
CA ALA A 69 21.12 9.91 -20.27
C ALA A 69 21.47 10.49 -18.87
N LEU A 70 20.80 9.99 -17.84
CA LEU A 70 21.01 10.40 -16.46
C LEU A 70 21.53 9.20 -15.67
N ALA A 71 22.76 9.28 -15.17
CA ALA A 71 23.33 8.26 -14.30
C ALA A 71 22.82 8.48 -12.87
N VAL A 72 22.25 7.45 -12.27
CA VAL A 72 21.84 7.44 -10.85
C VAL A 72 22.66 6.38 -10.14
N LYS A 73 23.31 6.75 -9.04
CA LYS A 73 24.23 5.88 -8.29
C LYS A 73 23.57 4.55 -7.93
N GLY A 74 24.16 3.45 -8.39
CA GLY A 74 23.70 2.09 -8.10
C GLY A 74 22.37 1.72 -8.79
N ARG A 75 21.90 2.48 -9.80
CA ARG A 75 20.64 2.23 -10.51
C ARG A 75 20.83 2.09 -12.01
N THR A 76 19.98 1.27 -12.63
CA THR A 76 19.94 1.12 -14.08
C THR A 76 19.05 2.18 -14.72
N GLU A 77 19.21 2.41 -16.00
CA GLU A 77 18.34 3.33 -16.74
C GLU A 77 16.87 2.87 -16.77
N ASP A 78 16.61 1.57 -16.81
CA ASP A 78 15.25 1.01 -16.70
C ASP A 78 14.58 1.39 -15.37
N TRP A 79 15.36 1.45 -14.28
CA TRP A 79 14.87 1.95 -13.00
C TRP A 79 14.45 3.42 -13.11
N ASN A 80 15.23 4.27 -13.76
CA ASN A 80 14.91 5.68 -13.97
C ASN A 80 13.54 5.83 -14.68
N PHE A 81 13.32 5.07 -15.75
CA PHE A 81 12.08 5.13 -16.52
C PHE A 81 10.87 4.61 -15.70
N LYS A 82 11.05 3.53 -14.97
CA LYS A 82 10.04 2.98 -14.08
C LYS A 82 9.62 4.01 -13.03
N ILE A 83 10.59 4.64 -12.36
CA ILE A 83 10.33 5.66 -11.34
C ILE A 83 9.65 6.89 -11.93
N LEU A 84 10.13 7.41 -13.06
CA LEU A 84 9.52 8.57 -13.71
C LEU A 84 8.07 8.32 -14.11
N ALA A 85 7.78 7.18 -14.75
CA ALA A 85 6.43 6.83 -15.18
C ALA A 85 5.48 6.68 -13.99
N ARG A 86 5.94 6.04 -12.89
CA ARG A 86 5.19 5.95 -11.63
C ARG A 86 4.90 7.33 -11.06
N THR A 87 5.90 8.20 -11.01
CA THR A 87 5.77 9.54 -10.43
C THR A 87 4.83 10.40 -11.26
N LEU A 88 4.92 10.37 -12.60
CA LEU A 88 4.00 11.05 -13.50
C LEU A 88 2.54 10.66 -13.22
N GLU A 89 2.26 9.35 -13.19
CA GLU A 89 0.91 8.85 -12.92
C GLU A 89 0.43 9.23 -11.51
N ALA A 90 1.28 9.01 -10.50
CA ALA A 90 0.94 9.30 -9.11
C ALA A 90 0.70 10.81 -8.85
N SER A 91 1.41 11.70 -9.55
CA SER A 91 1.25 13.15 -9.42
C SER A 91 -0.02 13.68 -10.09
N CYS A 92 -0.56 12.96 -11.08
CA CYS A 92 -1.82 13.33 -11.72
C CYS A 92 -3.05 13.09 -10.82
N TYR A 93 -2.91 12.33 -9.74
CA TYR A 93 -4.01 11.99 -8.86
C TYR A 93 -4.48 13.19 -8.04
N LYS A 94 -5.78 13.43 -8.04
CA LYS A 94 -6.49 14.36 -7.14
C LYS A 94 -7.77 13.68 -6.65
N TYR A 95 -7.97 13.65 -5.33
CA TYR A 95 -9.22 13.18 -4.76
C TYR A 95 -10.30 14.25 -4.87
N PHE A 96 -11.45 13.87 -5.40
CA PHE A 96 -12.63 14.76 -5.48
C PHE A 96 -13.84 14.04 -4.91
N PHE A 97 -14.42 14.59 -3.87
CA PHE A 97 -15.73 14.12 -3.40
C PHE A 97 -16.82 14.37 -4.44
N LYS A 98 -17.62 13.35 -4.75
CA LYS A 98 -18.73 13.47 -5.70
C LYS A 98 -19.68 14.59 -5.27
N GLY A 99 -19.96 15.55 -6.17
CA GLY A 99 -20.82 16.71 -5.92
C GLY A 99 -20.10 18.02 -5.67
N LYS A 100 -18.79 18.01 -5.41
CA LYS A 100 -18.00 19.25 -5.32
C LYS A 100 -17.61 19.70 -6.74
N LYS A 101 -17.92 20.96 -7.12
CA LYS A 101 -17.46 21.52 -8.41
C LYS A 101 -15.94 21.48 -8.47
N VAL A 102 -15.40 20.80 -9.47
CA VAL A 102 -13.96 20.70 -9.71
C VAL A 102 -13.47 22.03 -10.28
N GLN A 103 -12.71 22.80 -9.49
CA GLN A 103 -12.18 24.10 -9.93
C GLN A 103 -11.11 23.99 -11.03
N SER A 104 -10.39 22.87 -11.12
CA SER A 104 -9.48 22.60 -12.25
C SER A 104 -9.35 21.10 -12.47
N LYS A 105 -9.81 20.62 -13.59
CA LYS A 105 -9.58 19.25 -14.05
C LYS A 105 -8.17 19.20 -14.65
N ASN A 106 -7.34 18.24 -14.21
CA ASN A 106 -6.09 17.97 -14.93
C ASN A 106 -6.47 17.51 -16.34
N ILE A 107 -6.04 18.29 -17.34
CA ILE A 107 -6.36 18.00 -18.75
C ILE A 107 -5.32 17.12 -19.42
N LEU A 108 -4.16 16.89 -18.77
CA LEU A 108 -3.09 16.04 -19.27
C LEU A 108 -3.61 14.63 -19.52
N SER A 109 -3.56 14.18 -20.77
CA SER A 109 -4.09 12.88 -21.20
C SER A 109 -3.00 11.97 -21.75
N LYS A 110 -1.90 12.55 -22.28
CA LYS A 110 -0.81 11.77 -22.87
C LYS A 110 0.52 12.39 -22.56
N VAL A 111 1.45 11.57 -22.06
CA VAL A 111 2.87 11.90 -21.95
C VAL A 111 3.66 10.96 -22.87
N THR A 112 4.48 11.53 -23.74
CA THR A 112 5.36 10.80 -24.63
C THR A 112 6.81 11.07 -24.21
N LEU A 113 7.53 10.02 -23.85
CA LEU A 113 8.95 10.13 -23.55
C LEU A 113 9.76 9.92 -24.83
N LEU A 114 10.66 10.87 -25.11
CA LEU A 114 11.52 10.87 -26.29
C LEU A 114 12.94 10.52 -25.87
N LYS A 115 13.49 9.46 -26.46
CA LYS A 115 14.85 9.00 -26.22
C LYS A 115 15.43 8.34 -27.47
N ASN A 116 16.70 8.58 -27.72
CA ASN A 116 17.43 7.88 -28.78
C ASN A 116 17.88 6.50 -28.24
N VAL A 117 17.30 5.42 -28.75
CA VAL A 117 17.59 4.02 -28.36
C VAL A 117 17.48 3.11 -29.59
N ASP A 118 18.23 2.01 -29.59
CA ASP A 118 18.05 0.95 -30.56
C ASP A 118 16.76 0.14 -30.34
N LYS A 119 16.43 -0.80 -31.21
CA LYS A 119 15.21 -1.62 -31.13
C LYS A 119 15.13 -2.46 -29.84
N LYS A 120 16.28 -2.97 -29.35
CA LYS A 120 16.33 -3.76 -28.10
C LYS A 120 16.10 -2.86 -26.89
N GLY A 121 16.76 -1.71 -26.85
CA GLY A 121 16.57 -0.69 -25.81
C GLY A 121 15.15 -0.15 -25.78
N LEU A 122 14.48 0.01 -26.94
CA LEU A 122 13.09 0.44 -27.01
C LEU A 122 12.14 -0.56 -26.33
N THR A 123 12.39 -1.86 -26.47
CA THR A 123 11.59 -2.90 -25.81
C THR A 123 11.74 -2.84 -24.28
N ALA A 124 12.96 -2.74 -23.77
CA ALA A 124 13.25 -2.61 -22.34
C ALA A 124 12.64 -1.31 -21.77
N PHE A 125 12.84 -0.21 -22.47
CA PHE A 125 12.27 1.10 -22.15
C PHE A 125 10.74 1.07 -22.00
N ASN A 126 10.04 0.54 -23.02
CA ASN A 126 8.58 0.43 -22.97
C ASN A 126 8.10 -0.48 -21.83
N LYS A 127 8.81 -1.56 -21.54
CA LYS A 127 8.50 -2.45 -20.42
C LYS A 127 8.64 -1.73 -19.08
N ALA A 128 9.73 -1.00 -18.87
CA ALA A 128 9.97 -0.24 -17.65
C ALA A 128 8.90 0.85 -17.44
N LEU A 129 8.58 1.61 -18.50
CA LEU A 129 7.52 2.63 -18.48
C LEU A 129 6.17 2.02 -18.12
N LYS A 130 5.80 0.90 -18.76
CA LYS A 130 4.54 0.21 -18.48
C LYS A 130 4.44 -0.22 -17.01
N ILE A 131 5.50 -0.83 -16.48
CA ILE A 131 5.53 -1.27 -15.08
C ILE A 131 5.38 -0.06 -14.14
N GLY A 132 6.16 1.00 -14.37
CA GLY A 132 6.09 2.22 -13.56
C GLY A 132 4.70 2.86 -13.57
N HIS A 133 4.12 3.07 -14.77
CA HIS A 133 2.77 3.60 -14.92
C HIS A 133 1.74 2.75 -14.17
N VAL A 134 1.74 1.43 -14.35
CA VAL A 134 0.78 0.53 -13.70
C VAL A 134 0.93 0.53 -12.17
N ILE A 135 2.16 0.63 -11.64
CA ILE A 135 2.37 0.83 -10.19
C ILE A 135 1.73 2.15 -9.73
N GLY A 136 1.90 3.24 -10.49
CA GLY A 136 1.24 4.52 -10.21
C GLY A 136 -0.28 4.42 -10.19
N VAL A 137 -0.87 3.69 -11.14
CA VAL A 137 -2.32 3.40 -11.18
C VAL A 137 -2.76 2.61 -9.93
N GLY A 138 -1.98 1.62 -9.51
CA GLY A 138 -2.21 0.86 -8.29
C GLY A 138 -2.17 1.76 -7.04
N MET A 139 -1.17 2.64 -6.94
CA MET A 139 -1.08 3.65 -5.86
C MET A 139 -2.32 4.55 -5.84
N ASN A 140 -2.75 5.04 -7.00
CA ASN A 140 -3.92 5.92 -7.12
C ASN A 140 -5.21 5.19 -6.76
N THR A 141 -5.31 3.89 -7.07
CA THR A 141 -6.43 3.03 -6.65
C THR A 141 -6.48 2.92 -5.12
N SER A 142 -5.33 2.67 -4.47
CA SER A 142 -5.23 2.63 -3.01
C SER A 142 -5.60 3.98 -2.39
N ARG A 143 -5.07 5.09 -2.94
CA ARG A 143 -5.37 6.46 -2.48
C ARG A 143 -6.85 6.81 -2.58
N GLU A 144 -7.50 6.42 -3.68
CA GLU A 144 -8.93 6.69 -3.89
C GLU A 144 -9.78 6.01 -2.81
N LEU A 145 -9.48 4.76 -2.48
CA LEU A 145 -10.18 4.01 -1.44
C LEU A 145 -9.94 4.62 -0.07
N ALA A 146 -8.69 4.86 0.29
CA ALA A 146 -8.33 5.36 1.62
C ALA A 146 -8.73 6.83 1.86
N ASN A 147 -8.79 7.66 0.81
CA ASN A 147 -9.28 9.04 0.93
C ASN A 147 -10.81 9.12 0.96
N THR A 148 -11.52 8.06 0.55
CA THR A 148 -12.99 8.04 0.59
C THR A 148 -13.47 8.05 2.04
N PRO A 149 -14.39 8.96 2.41
CA PRO A 149 -14.93 9.04 3.78
C PRO A 149 -15.56 7.72 4.24
N ALA A 150 -15.46 7.42 5.54
CA ALA A 150 -15.88 6.13 6.10
C ALA A 150 -17.40 5.87 5.98
N ASN A 151 -18.24 6.92 5.95
CA ASN A 151 -19.67 6.77 5.69
C ASN A 151 -19.98 6.25 4.28
N ILE A 152 -18.99 6.22 3.38
CA ILE A 152 -19.08 5.63 2.03
C ILE A 152 -18.20 4.38 1.95
N CYS A 153 -16.94 4.48 2.41
CA CYS A 153 -15.98 3.38 2.40
C CYS A 153 -16.23 2.43 3.57
N THR A 154 -17.34 1.70 3.52
CA THR A 154 -17.72 0.64 4.46
C THR A 154 -17.13 -0.71 4.04
N PRO A 155 -17.18 -1.77 4.88
CA PRO A 155 -16.75 -3.12 4.47
C PRO A 155 -17.47 -3.62 3.21
N THR A 156 -18.76 -3.32 3.08
CA THR A 156 -19.56 -3.64 1.90
C THR A 156 -19.09 -2.89 0.65
N PHE A 157 -18.66 -1.63 0.80
CA PHE A 157 -18.09 -0.85 -0.30
C PHE A 157 -16.76 -1.46 -0.77
N LEU A 158 -15.86 -1.84 0.15
CA LEU A 158 -14.60 -2.52 -0.20
C LEU A 158 -14.85 -3.82 -0.97
N ALA A 159 -15.82 -4.63 -0.53
CA ALA A 159 -16.23 -5.84 -1.22
C ALA A 159 -16.76 -5.55 -2.64
N ALA A 160 -17.53 -4.48 -2.80
CA ALA A 160 -18.02 -4.04 -4.11
C ALA A 160 -16.88 -3.58 -5.03
N GLN A 161 -15.85 -2.87 -4.51
CA GLN A 161 -14.67 -2.47 -5.28
C GLN A 161 -13.83 -3.67 -5.72
N ALA A 162 -13.64 -4.66 -4.86
CA ALA A 162 -12.96 -5.90 -5.23
C ALA A 162 -13.70 -6.68 -6.32
N LYS A 163 -15.04 -6.76 -6.24
CA LYS A 163 -15.89 -7.35 -7.30
C LYS A 163 -15.83 -6.53 -8.60
N LYS A 164 -15.78 -5.19 -8.51
CA LYS A 164 -15.61 -4.32 -9.68
C LYS A 164 -14.27 -4.58 -10.36
N LEU A 165 -13.20 -4.77 -9.59
CA LEU A 165 -11.88 -5.10 -10.12
C LEU A 165 -11.92 -6.41 -10.91
N SER A 166 -12.58 -7.46 -10.40
CA SER A 166 -12.74 -8.74 -11.12
C SER A 166 -13.53 -8.61 -12.41
N ARG A 167 -14.55 -7.76 -12.44
CA ARG A 167 -15.31 -7.48 -13.67
C ARG A 167 -14.46 -6.78 -14.72
N SER A 168 -13.61 -5.84 -14.30
CA SER A 168 -12.69 -5.13 -15.19
C SER A 168 -11.51 -6.01 -15.64
N PHE A 169 -11.10 -6.96 -14.81
CA PHE A 169 -9.98 -7.87 -15.05
C PHE A 169 -10.38 -9.32 -14.78
N PRO A 170 -10.92 -10.05 -15.75
CA PRO A 170 -11.40 -11.44 -15.59
C PRO A 170 -10.32 -12.45 -15.14
N VAL A 171 -9.04 -12.06 -15.20
CA VAL A 171 -7.91 -12.84 -14.65
C VAL A 171 -7.91 -12.88 -13.12
N ILE A 172 -8.70 -12.03 -12.46
CA ILE A 172 -8.92 -12.03 -11.02
C ILE A 172 -10.30 -12.62 -10.73
N LYS A 173 -10.34 -13.62 -9.84
CA LYS A 173 -11.58 -14.16 -9.30
C LYS A 173 -11.77 -13.67 -7.88
N THR A 174 -12.93 -13.07 -7.58
CA THR A 174 -13.23 -12.54 -6.24
C THR A 174 -14.34 -13.35 -5.57
N LYS A 175 -14.06 -13.82 -4.35
CA LYS A 175 -15.05 -14.38 -3.41
C LYS A 175 -15.18 -13.47 -2.21
N VAL A 176 -16.39 -13.28 -1.72
CA VAL A 176 -16.70 -12.49 -0.50
C VAL A 176 -17.50 -13.33 0.43
N LEU A 177 -17.06 -13.42 1.69
CA LEU A 177 -17.82 -14.06 2.78
C LEU A 177 -18.48 -12.95 3.59
N GLY A 178 -19.77 -13.15 3.92
CA GLY A 178 -20.50 -12.35 4.89
C GLY A 178 -20.38 -12.94 6.30
N GLU A 179 -20.97 -12.28 7.30
CA GLU A 179 -20.86 -12.69 8.71
C GLU A 179 -21.41 -14.11 8.95
N LYS A 180 -22.53 -14.46 8.31
CA LYS A 180 -23.10 -15.80 8.43
C LYS A 180 -22.12 -16.91 8.00
N GLU A 181 -21.39 -16.66 6.90
CA GLU A 181 -20.39 -17.61 6.39
C GLU A 181 -19.14 -17.62 7.29
N MET A 182 -18.69 -16.44 7.75
CA MET A 182 -17.55 -16.32 8.68
C MET A 182 -17.85 -17.02 10.01
N ARG A 183 -19.04 -16.83 10.58
CA ARG A 183 -19.47 -17.51 11.83
C ARG A 183 -19.49 -19.01 11.66
N LYS A 184 -20.00 -19.51 10.52
CA LYS A 184 -20.03 -20.96 10.23
C LYS A 184 -18.64 -21.60 10.21
N ILE A 185 -17.62 -20.86 9.83
CA ILE A 185 -16.24 -21.37 9.77
C ILE A 185 -15.40 -21.02 11.01
N GLY A 186 -15.95 -20.28 11.98
CA GLY A 186 -15.30 -19.97 13.26
C GLY A 186 -14.38 -18.77 13.23
N MET A 187 -14.65 -17.73 12.41
CA MET A 187 -13.93 -16.46 12.41
C MET A 187 -14.48 -15.51 13.50
N ASP A 188 -14.59 -16.00 14.74
CA ASP A 188 -15.28 -15.24 15.77
C ASP A 188 -14.45 -14.07 16.30
N CYS A 189 -13.12 -14.13 16.17
CA CYS A 189 -12.24 -13.03 16.54
C CYS A 189 -12.38 -11.84 15.59
N LEU A 190 -12.49 -12.06 14.27
CA LEU A 190 -12.81 -11.01 13.30
C LEU A 190 -14.20 -10.43 13.57
N LEU A 191 -15.19 -11.30 13.79
CA LEU A 191 -16.57 -10.88 14.01
C LEU A 191 -16.74 -10.08 15.31
N SER A 192 -15.94 -10.37 16.35
CA SER A 192 -15.98 -9.63 17.62
C SER A 192 -15.68 -8.15 17.44
N VAL A 193 -14.82 -7.78 16.48
CA VAL A 193 -14.49 -6.37 16.18
C VAL A 193 -15.69 -5.65 15.58
N GLY A 194 -16.42 -6.30 14.65
CA GLY A 194 -17.57 -5.73 13.97
C GLY A 194 -18.88 -5.70 14.79
N ASN A 195 -18.95 -6.38 15.93
CA ASN A 195 -20.18 -6.54 16.71
C ASN A 195 -20.83 -5.22 17.14
N GLY A 196 -20.03 -4.16 17.29
CA GLY A 196 -20.53 -2.83 17.68
C GLY A 196 -21.08 -2.00 16.52
N SER A 197 -20.86 -2.40 15.28
CA SER A 197 -21.25 -1.66 14.10
C SER A 197 -22.56 -2.15 13.49
N ALA A 198 -23.30 -1.23 12.86
CA ALA A 198 -24.41 -1.55 11.96
C ALA A 198 -23.93 -2.03 10.56
N GLN A 199 -22.64 -1.89 10.26
CA GLN A 199 -22.04 -2.32 8.99
C GLN A 199 -21.60 -3.78 9.11
N GLU A 200 -22.13 -4.64 8.23
CA GLU A 200 -21.75 -6.05 8.18
C GLU A 200 -20.28 -6.23 7.82
N SER A 201 -19.53 -6.97 8.63
CA SER A 201 -18.12 -7.34 8.35
C SER A 201 -18.02 -8.17 7.07
N LYS A 202 -16.91 -8.03 6.35
CA LYS A 202 -16.65 -8.73 5.09
C LYS A 202 -15.28 -9.35 5.06
N PHE A 203 -15.20 -10.59 4.59
CA PHE A 203 -13.94 -11.24 4.27
C PHE A 203 -13.82 -11.43 2.76
N ILE A 204 -12.82 -10.82 2.14
CA ILE A 204 -12.73 -10.70 0.68
C ILE A 204 -11.49 -11.43 0.21
N ILE A 205 -11.61 -12.27 -0.82
CA ILE A 205 -10.54 -13.08 -1.40
C ILE A 205 -10.48 -12.79 -2.89
N MET A 206 -9.34 -12.31 -3.37
CA MET A 206 -9.07 -12.02 -4.79
C MET A 206 -7.95 -12.94 -5.27
N GLN A 207 -8.22 -13.82 -6.23
CA GLN A 207 -7.26 -14.78 -6.74
C GLN A 207 -6.83 -14.42 -8.16
N TYR A 208 -5.53 -14.28 -8.37
CA TYR A 208 -4.89 -14.16 -9.66
C TYR A 208 -4.09 -15.44 -9.94
N SER A 209 -4.36 -16.08 -11.09
CA SER A 209 -3.69 -17.31 -11.51
C SER A 209 -2.88 -17.04 -12.76
N GLY A 210 -1.60 -16.70 -12.60
CA GLY A 210 -0.65 -16.42 -13.69
C GLY A 210 0.34 -17.55 -13.96
N ALA A 211 0.30 -18.64 -13.18
CA ALA A 211 1.19 -19.78 -13.27
C ALA A 211 0.40 -21.10 -13.14
N ALA A 212 1.09 -22.24 -13.26
CA ALA A 212 0.49 -23.56 -13.04
C ALA A 212 -0.13 -23.68 -11.65
N LYS A 213 -1.21 -24.44 -11.51
CA LYS A 213 -1.91 -24.67 -10.23
C LYS A 213 -1.03 -25.30 -9.15
N THR A 214 0.00 -26.05 -9.54
CA THR A 214 0.97 -26.68 -8.64
C THR A 214 1.91 -25.68 -7.98
N ARG A 215 2.05 -24.48 -8.54
CA ARG A 215 2.86 -23.42 -7.97
C ARG A 215 2.13 -22.76 -6.80
N LYS A 216 2.75 -22.80 -5.62
CA LYS A 216 2.22 -22.17 -4.41
C LYS A 216 1.99 -20.67 -4.59
N PRO A 217 0.88 -20.11 -4.15
CA PRO A 217 0.62 -18.68 -4.28
C PRO A 217 1.42 -17.84 -3.27
N ASN A 218 1.78 -16.62 -3.67
CA ASN A 218 2.14 -15.55 -2.73
C ASN A 218 0.84 -14.88 -2.26
N ILE A 219 0.68 -14.66 -0.97
CA ILE A 219 -0.53 -14.09 -0.39
C ILE A 219 -0.23 -12.75 0.25
N ILE A 220 -1.07 -11.75 -0.03
CA ILE A 220 -1.06 -10.45 0.64
C ILE A 220 -2.39 -10.28 1.40
N VAL A 221 -2.30 -9.96 2.70
CA VAL A 221 -3.46 -9.83 3.59
C VAL A 221 -3.56 -8.39 4.07
N GLY A 222 -4.69 -7.72 3.91
CA GLY A 222 -4.89 -6.33 4.31
C GLY A 222 -5.84 -6.16 5.49
N LYS A 223 -5.41 -5.42 6.53
CA LYS A 223 -6.32 -4.86 7.53
C LYS A 223 -7.31 -3.92 6.86
N GLY A 224 -8.58 -4.08 7.15
CA GLY A 224 -9.66 -3.31 6.54
C GLY A 224 -10.64 -2.71 7.54
N ILE A 225 -10.14 -2.07 8.60
CA ILE A 225 -11.00 -1.34 9.55
C ILE A 225 -11.42 -0.02 8.91
N THR A 226 -12.67 0.02 8.44
CA THR A 226 -13.15 1.14 7.63
C THR A 226 -13.34 2.44 8.41
N PHE A 227 -13.58 2.31 9.72
CA PHE A 227 -13.45 3.37 10.69
C PHE A 227 -13.15 2.76 12.06
N ASP A 228 -12.23 3.35 12.81
CA ASP A 228 -11.81 2.88 14.11
C ASP A 228 -12.03 3.94 15.20
N THR A 229 -13.06 3.75 16.02
CA THR A 229 -13.28 4.58 17.20
C THR A 229 -12.51 4.10 18.43
N GLY A 230 -11.88 2.91 18.34
CA GLY A 230 -11.36 2.15 19.48
C GLY A 230 -12.39 1.23 20.12
N GLY A 231 -13.66 1.27 19.71
CA GLY A 231 -14.74 0.53 20.35
C GLY A 231 -15.04 1.05 21.76
N ILE A 232 -15.25 0.18 22.73
CA ILE A 232 -15.47 0.55 24.15
C ILE A 232 -14.21 1.24 24.74
N SER A 233 -13.01 0.83 24.35
CA SER A 233 -11.75 1.52 24.66
C SER A 233 -11.57 2.74 23.75
N ILE A 234 -12.49 3.73 23.86
CA ILE A 234 -12.65 4.82 22.90
C ILE A 234 -11.41 5.70 22.78
N LYS A 235 -11.05 6.04 21.55
CA LYS A 235 -9.94 6.97 21.25
C LYS A 235 -10.27 8.41 21.69
N PRO A 236 -9.25 9.22 22.00
CA PRO A 236 -9.44 10.67 22.13
C PRO A 236 -10.00 11.29 20.86
N SER A 237 -10.90 12.29 20.99
CA SER A 237 -11.53 12.96 19.85
C SER A 237 -10.54 13.61 18.85
N PRO A 238 -9.42 14.25 19.28
CA PRO A 238 -8.43 14.82 18.35
C PRO A 238 -7.87 13.76 17.40
N ALA A 239 -7.86 14.06 16.09
CA ALA A 239 -7.40 13.21 15.00
C ALA A 239 -8.20 11.90 14.80
N MET A 240 -9.34 11.69 15.45
CA MET A 240 -10.19 10.51 15.19
C MET A 240 -10.71 10.51 13.74
N ASP A 241 -10.85 11.66 13.08
CA ASP A 241 -11.20 11.79 11.66
C ASP A 241 -10.19 11.10 10.72
N GLU A 242 -8.94 10.90 11.19
CA GLU A 242 -7.89 10.19 10.44
C GLU A 242 -8.07 8.67 10.49
N MET A 243 -8.92 8.14 11.38
CA MET A 243 -9.20 6.71 11.50
C MET A 243 -9.97 6.13 10.30
N LYS A 244 -10.41 6.96 9.35
CA LYS A 244 -10.83 6.51 8.02
C LYS A 244 -9.69 5.86 7.22
N TYR A 245 -8.42 6.14 7.56
CA TYR A 245 -7.24 5.53 6.92
C TYR A 245 -6.90 4.15 7.47
N ASP A 246 -7.59 3.69 8.49
CA ASP A 246 -7.30 2.43 9.16
C ASP A 246 -7.63 1.17 8.31
N MET A 247 -8.16 1.39 7.12
CA MET A 247 -8.36 0.39 6.07
C MET A 247 -7.30 0.47 4.94
N THR A 248 -6.22 1.24 5.12
CA THR A 248 -5.22 1.42 4.05
C THR A 248 -4.48 0.12 3.71
N GLY A 249 -4.37 -0.83 4.65
CA GLY A 249 -3.89 -2.18 4.35
C GLY A 249 -4.72 -2.86 3.25
N SER A 250 -6.04 -2.83 3.37
CA SER A 250 -6.99 -3.33 2.35
C SER A 250 -6.91 -2.58 1.04
N ALA A 251 -6.82 -1.25 1.11
CA ALA A 251 -6.68 -0.40 -0.06
C ALA A 251 -5.40 -0.73 -0.83
N SER A 252 -4.31 -1.02 -0.12
CA SER A 252 -3.03 -1.42 -0.70
C SER A 252 -3.11 -2.80 -1.37
N VAL A 253 -3.85 -3.75 -0.76
CA VAL A 253 -4.12 -5.06 -1.40
C VAL A 253 -4.89 -4.87 -2.71
N ILE A 254 -5.97 -4.08 -2.74
CA ILE A 254 -6.74 -3.83 -3.97
C ILE A 254 -5.88 -3.11 -5.02
N GLY A 255 -5.09 -2.09 -4.61
CA GLY A 255 -4.19 -1.37 -5.50
C GLY A 255 -3.10 -2.25 -6.11
N THR A 256 -2.51 -3.14 -5.30
CA THR A 256 -1.52 -4.12 -5.77
C THR A 256 -2.14 -5.14 -6.71
N MET A 257 -3.31 -5.71 -6.37
CA MET A 257 -4.03 -6.64 -7.23
C MET A 257 -4.42 -6.00 -8.59
N ARG A 258 -4.74 -4.69 -8.59
CA ARG A 258 -4.95 -3.91 -9.81
C ARG A 258 -3.70 -3.88 -10.68
N ALA A 259 -2.55 -3.58 -10.09
CA ALA A 259 -1.27 -3.56 -10.80
C ALA A 259 -0.92 -4.95 -11.36
N ILE A 260 -1.07 -5.99 -10.57
CA ILE A 260 -0.82 -7.39 -10.96
C ILE A 260 -1.71 -7.81 -12.14
N ALA A 261 -2.99 -7.42 -12.13
CA ALA A 261 -3.92 -7.75 -13.22
C ALA A 261 -3.51 -7.16 -14.58
N GLU A 262 -2.87 -5.99 -14.58
CA GLU A 262 -2.39 -5.32 -15.80
C GLU A 262 -1.00 -5.79 -16.24
N ILE A 263 -0.09 -6.05 -15.28
CA ILE A 263 1.29 -6.52 -15.56
C ILE A 263 1.27 -7.99 -15.99
N LYS A 264 0.40 -8.81 -15.40
CA LYS A 264 0.23 -10.25 -15.67
C LYS A 264 1.51 -11.06 -15.46
N PRO A 265 2.11 -11.04 -14.25
CA PRO A 265 3.31 -11.83 -13.97
C PRO A 265 3.00 -13.34 -14.01
N LYS A 266 4.03 -14.14 -14.31
CA LYS A 266 3.95 -15.62 -14.28
C LYS A 266 4.02 -16.15 -12.84
N SER A 267 3.04 -15.80 -12.01
CA SER A 267 2.96 -16.16 -10.59
C SER A 267 1.51 -16.30 -10.16
N ASN A 268 1.23 -17.11 -9.14
CA ASN A 268 -0.08 -17.18 -8.49
C ASN A 268 -0.08 -16.24 -7.29
N ILE A 269 -1.10 -15.38 -7.19
CA ILE A 269 -1.18 -14.35 -6.15
C ILE A 269 -2.60 -14.31 -5.61
N ILE A 270 -2.72 -14.24 -4.28
CA ILE A 270 -4.02 -14.10 -3.61
C ILE A 270 -3.97 -12.84 -2.73
N GLY A 271 -4.90 -11.92 -2.99
CA GLY A 271 -5.18 -10.79 -2.09
C GLY A 271 -6.33 -11.15 -1.15
N VAL A 272 -6.14 -10.95 0.15
CA VAL A 272 -7.15 -11.20 1.18
C VAL A 272 -7.38 -9.93 1.98
N ILE A 273 -8.63 -9.66 2.34
CA ILE A 273 -9.01 -8.50 3.14
C ILE A 273 -9.92 -8.94 4.27
N ALA A 274 -9.52 -8.60 5.49
CA ALA A 274 -10.34 -8.73 6.69
C ALA A 274 -10.92 -7.35 7.02
N SER A 275 -12.21 -7.15 6.75
CA SER A 275 -12.84 -5.84 6.88
C SER A 275 -13.97 -5.83 7.90
N ALA A 276 -13.89 -4.86 8.82
CA ALA A 276 -14.88 -4.55 9.84
C ALA A 276 -14.92 -3.04 10.09
N GLU A 277 -15.84 -2.59 10.91
CA GLU A 277 -15.89 -1.23 11.46
C GLU A 277 -15.92 -1.35 12.99
N ASN A 278 -15.01 -0.68 13.70
CA ASN A 278 -14.89 -0.74 15.16
C ASN A 278 -15.64 0.40 15.83
N MET A 279 -16.82 0.11 16.37
CA MET A 279 -17.72 1.12 16.94
C MET A 279 -18.15 0.76 18.36
N PRO A 280 -18.35 1.73 19.26
CA PRO A 280 -18.96 1.51 20.56
C PRO A 280 -20.47 1.37 20.40
N SER A 281 -21.05 0.35 21.02
CA SER A 281 -22.51 0.17 21.11
C SER A 281 -22.86 -0.82 22.25
N SER A 282 -24.14 -1.07 22.44
CA SER A 282 -24.60 -2.09 23.40
C SER A 282 -24.23 -3.52 23.04
N THR A 283 -23.90 -3.79 21.77
CA THR A 283 -23.46 -5.10 21.27
C THR A 283 -21.95 -5.21 21.07
N ALA A 284 -21.21 -4.11 21.31
CA ALA A 284 -19.76 -4.11 21.14
C ALA A 284 -19.05 -5.05 22.11
N THR A 285 -17.94 -5.60 21.65
CA THR A 285 -17.01 -6.36 22.49
C THR A 285 -16.46 -5.47 23.61
N LYS A 286 -16.40 -6.02 24.82
CA LYS A 286 -15.95 -5.32 26.02
C LYS A 286 -14.54 -5.72 26.41
N PRO A 287 -13.74 -4.82 26.97
CA PRO A 287 -12.51 -5.22 27.67
C PRO A 287 -12.78 -6.31 28.72
N GLY A 288 -12.00 -7.41 28.66
CA GLY A 288 -12.19 -8.61 29.47
C GLY A 288 -12.97 -9.73 28.79
N ASP A 289 -13.59 -9.48 27.63
CA ASP A 289 -14.23 -10.57 26.86
C ASP A 289 -13.15 -11.53 26.31
N VAL A 290 -13.48 -12.82 26.30
CA VAL A 290 -12.63 -13.88 25.74
C VAL A 290 -13.29 -14.42 24.47
N VAL A 291 -12.55 -14.45 23.36
CA VAL A 291 -13.04 -14.86 22.06
C VAL A 291 -12.18 -16.01 21.51
N LYS A 292 -12.81 -16.99 20.88
CA LYS A 292 -12.12 -18.09 20.20
C LYS A 292 -11.79 -17.68 18.76
N THR A 293 -10.56 -17.90 18.35
CA THR A 293 -10.10 -17.65 16.97
C THR A 293 -10.34 -18.85 16.06
N LEU A 294 -10.24 -18.67 14.77
CA LEU A 294 -10.29 -19.75 13.77
C LEU A 294 -9.21 -20.83 13.98
N SER A 295 -8.08 -20.48 14.60
CA SER A 295 -7.01 -21.45 14.93
C SER A 295 -7.38 -22.36 16.11
N GLY A 296 -8.42 -22.02 16.86
CA GLY A 296 -8.82 -22.68 18.10
C GLY A 296 -8.25 -22.03 19.37
N GLN A 297 -7.24 -21.18 19.25
CA GLN A 297 -6.71 -20.41 20.38
C GLN A 297 -7.75 -19.40 20.88
N THR A 298 -7.76 -19.16 22.18
CA THR A 298 -8.61 -18.15 22.82
C THR A 298 -7.82 -16.86 23.03
N VAL A 299 -8.48 -15.72 22.86
CA VAL A 299 -7.89 -14.37 23.04
C VAL A 299 -8.67 -13.61 24.07
N GLU A 300 -8.01 -13.14 25.13
CA GLU A 300 -8.55 -12.16 26.07
C GLU A 300 -8.38 -10.75 25.45
N ILE A 301 -9.49 -10.05 25.26
CA ILE A 301 -9.51 -8.72 24.68
C ILE A 301 -9.41 -7.70 25.81
N LEU A 302 -8.20 -7.28 26.17
CA LEU A 302 -7.96 -6.27 27.22
C LEU A 302 -8.17 -4.84 26.74
N ASN A 303 -8.02 -4.62 25.43
CA ASN A 303 -8.20 -3.31 24.82
C ASN A 303 -8.86 -3.46 23.44
N THR A 304 -10.05 -2.91 23.27
CA THR A 304 -10.80 -2.99 22.02
C THR A 304 -10.24 -2.06 20.92
N ASP A 305 -9.32 -1.14 21.26
CA ASP A 305 -8.54 -0.31 20.30
C ASP A 305 -7.31 -1.05 19.71
N ALA A 306 -7.11 -2.31 20.08
CA ALA A 306 -6.16 -3.22 19.46
C ALA A 306 -6.90 -4.28 18.60
N GLU A 307 -7.80 -3.82 17.77
CA GLU A 307 -8.75 -4.58 16.95
C GLU A 307 -8.12 -5.11 15.64
N GLY A 308 -7.15 -4.40 15.08
CA GLY A 308 -6.53 -4.77 13.80
C GLY A 308 -5.89 -6.15 13.84
N ARG A 309 -5.21 -6.50 14.93
CA ARG A 309 -4.63 -7.83 15.11
C ARG A 309 -5.69 -8.92 15.30
N LEU A 310 -6.88 -8.57 15.82
CA LEU A 310 -8.00 -9.49 15.99
C LEU A 310 -8.64 -9.89 14.65
N VAL A 311 -8.81 -8.93 13.73
CA VAL A 311 -9.29 -9.27 12.37
C VAL A 311 -8.23 -10.02 11.56
N LEU A 312 -6.94 -9.74 11.80
CA LEU A 312 -5.84 -10.38 11.08
C LEU A 312 -5.58 -11.83 11.54
N CYS A 313 -5.73 -12.16 12.82
CA CYS A 313 -5.42 -13.52 13.30
C CYS A 313 -6.27 -14.59 12.61
N ASP A 314 -7.56 -14.33 12.42
CA ASP A 314 -8.45 -15.23 11.69
C ASP A 314 -8.13 -15.27 10.20
N ALA A 315 -7.75 -14.11 9.61
CA ALA A 315 -7.33 -14.03 8.22
C ALA A 315 -6.03 -14.83 7.96
N LEU A 316 -5.04 -14.69 8.84
CA LEU A 316 -3.76 -15.40 8.76
C LEU A 316 -3.96 -16.93 8.95
N THR A 317 -4.85 -17.34 9.85
CA THR A 317 -5.24 -18.75 9.96
C THR A 317 -5.98 -19.24 8.73
N TYR A 318 -6.89 -18.43 8.17
CA TYR A 318 -7.67 -18.81 7.00
C TYR A 318 -6.82 -19.08 5.77
N VAL A 319 -5.76 -18.32 5.55
CA VAL A 319 -4.93 -18.45 4.33
C VAL A 319 -4.06 -19.70 4.30
N GLU A 320 -3.88 -20.41 5.41
CA GLU A 320 -3.19 -21.71 5.46
C GLU A 320 -3.77 -22.71 4.45
N ARG A 321 -5.08 -22.69 4.20
CA ARG A 321 -5.78 -23.57 3.26
C ARG A 321 -5.33 -23.46 1.80
N PHE A 322 -4.67 -22.37 1.46
CA PHE A 322 -4.14 -22.14 0.11
C PHE A 322 -2.71 -22.70 -0.05
N ASN A 323 -2.12 -23.27 1.00
CA ASN A 323 -0.72 -23.76 1.01
C ASN A 323 0.25 -22.70 0.41
N PRO A 324 0.37 -21.51 1.02
CA PRO A 324 1.11 -20.40 0.46
C PRO A 324 2.62 -20.67 0.36
N ALA A 325 3.28 -20.02 -0.61
CA ALA A 325 4.73 -19.88 -0.63
C ALA A 325 5.16 -18.90 0.46
N ASN A 326 4.54 -17.73 0.47
CA ASN A 326 4.77 -16.67 1.45
C ASN A 326 3.47 -15.93 1.73
N VAL A 327 3.34 -15.37 2.93
CA VAL A 327 2.23 -14.50 3.33
C VAL A 327 2.79 -13.18 3.84
N ILE A 328 2.30 -12.06 3.32
CA ILE A 328 2.62 -10.71 3.82
C ILE A 328 1.32 -10.08 4.27
N ASP A 329 1.18 -9.72 5.55
CA ASP A 329 0.08 -8.88 5.97
C ASP A 329 0.47 -7.41 6.07
N ILE A 330 -0.50 -6.54 5.84
CA ILE A 330 -0.34 -5.10 5.73
C ILE A 330 -1.40 -4.42 6.60
N ALA A 331 -0.96 -3.66 7.59
CA ALA A 331 -1.87 -3.00 8.51
C ALA A 331 -1.36 -1.65 9.00
N THR A 332 -2.26 -0.69 9.14
CA THR A 332 -2.10 0.49 10.00
C THR A 332 -2.29 0.03 11.44
N LEU A 333 -1.23 -0.60 12.01
CA LEU A 333 -1.45 -1.41 13.20
C LEU A 333 -1.15 -0.67 14.49
N THR A 334 -0.02 0.07 14.57
CA THR A 334 0.41 0.62 15.84
C THR A 334 0.91 2.05 15.75
N GLY A 335 0.45 2.90 16.69
CA GLY A 335 1.07 4.20 16.93
C GLY A 335 2.53 4.08 17.37
N ALA A 336 2.91 2.98 18.02
CA ALA A 336 4.28 2.69 18.43
C ALA A 336 5.24 2.60 17.23
N CYS A 337 4.80 2.06 16.10
CA CYS A 337 5.57 2.04 14.87
C CYS A 337 5.82 3.47 14.33
N VAL A 338 4.81 4.34 14.41
CA VAL A 338 4.97 5.76 14.02
C VAL A 338 5.98 6.46 14.91
N ILE A 339 5.96 6.22 16.22
CA ILE A 339 6.93 6.79 17.15
C ILE A 339 8.35 6.31 16.85
N ALA A 340 8.52 5.02 16.51
CA ALA A 340 9.82 4.42 16.26
C ALA A 340 10.45 4.83 14.91
N LEU A 341 9.65 4.88 13.83
CA LEU A 341 10.14 5.02 12.46
C LEU A 341 9.63 6.28 11.74
N GLY A 342 8.73 7.03 12.35
CA GLY A 342 8.11 8.21 11.74
C GLY A 342 7.30 7.85 10.49
N HIS A 343 7.44 8.68 9.45
CA HIS A 343 6.75 8.53 8.16
C HIS A 343 7.67 8.07 7.02
N GLU A 344 8.93 7.76 7.31
CA GLU A 344 9.93 7.47 6.27
C GLU A 344 9.98 5.98 5.90
N ALA A 345 9.85 5.08 6.86
CA ALA A 345 9.94 3.65 6.66
C ALA A 345 8.73 2.91 7.23
N THR A 346 8.29 1.88 6.52
CA THR A 346 7.31 0.90 7.01
C THR A 346 7.98 -0.03 8.02
N GLY A 347 7.37 -0.30 9.17
CA GLY A 347 7.86 -1.31 10.11
C GLY A 347 7.64 -2.70 9.53
N MET A 348 8.67 -3.55 9.58
CA MET A 348 8.57 -4.92 9.09
C MET A 348 9.00 -5.92 10.17
N PHE A 349 8.26 -7.01 10.28
CA PHE A 349 8.56 -8.16 11.11
C PHE A 349 8.44 -9.43 10.28
N SER A 350 9.24 -10.45 10.55
CA SER A 350 9.16 -11.71 9.80
C SER A 350 9.65 -12.89 10.63
N ASN A 351 9.07 -14.06 10.40
CA ASN A 351 9.54 -15.34 10.92
C ASN A 351 10.53 -16.05 9.97
N ASP A 352 10.84 -15.41 8.81
CA ASP A 352 11.74 -15.94 7.78
C ASP A 352 12.66 -14.82 7.26
N GLN A 353 13.96 -14.95 7.51
CA GLN A 353 14.94 -13.91 7.13
C GLN A 353 15.07 -13.75 5.62
N LYS A 354 14.93 -14.83 4.83
CA LYS A 354 14.98 -14.74 3.35
C LYS A 354 13.82 -13.94 2.79
N LEU A 355 12.64 -14.12 3.39
CA LEU A 355 11.47 -13.30 3.05
C LEU A 355 11.69 -11.84 3.43
N ALA A 356 12.22 -11.58 4.63
CA ALA A 356 12.55 -10.24 5.10
C ALA A 356 13.52 -9.53 4.15
N ASP A 357 14.65 -10.18 3.80
CA ASP A 357 15.66 -9.62 2.91
C ASP A 357 15.05 -9.28 1.53
N SER A 358 14.23 -10.18 0.97
CA SER A 358 13.56 -9.95 -0.33
C SER A 358 12.59 -8.76 -0.29
N ILE A 359 11.89 -8.56 0.83
CA ILE A 359 11.00 -7.41 1.03
C ILE A 359 11.82 -6.12 1.15
N LEU A 360 12.92 -6.12 1.91
CA LEU A 360 13.81 -4.96 2.05
C LEU A 360 14.41 -4.56 0.71
N GLU A 361 14.92 -5.52 -0.07
CA GLU A 361 15.45 -5.29 -1.42
C GLU A 361 14.38 -4.66 -2.34
N SER A 362 13.15 -5.19 -2.29
CA SER A 362 12.02 -4.66 -3.05
C SER A 362 11.65 -3.23 -2.61
N GLY A 363 11.75 -2.94 -1.32
CA GLY A 363 11.57 -1.60 -0.76
C GLY A 363 12.62 -0.62 -1.27
N TYR A 364 13.87 -1.03 -1.34
CA TYR A 364 14.95 -0.22 -1.93
C TYR A 364 14.76 -0.05 -3.44
N ALA A 365 14.43 -1.11 -4.16
CA ALA A 365 14.22 -1.06 -5.61
C ALA A 365 13.05 -0.15 -6.01
N SER A 366 12.02 -0.08 -5.18
CA SER A 366 10.83 0.74 -5.40
C SER A 366 10.89 2.13 -4.76
N CYS A 367 11.92 2.47 -3.97
CA CYS A 367 11.95 3.66 -3.11
C CYS A 367 10.76 3.76 -2.15
N ASP A 368 10.24 2.61 -1.72
CA ASP A 368 9.16 2.47 -0.74
C ASP A 368 9.67 1.62 0.42
N ARG A 369 10.53 2.23 1.22
CA ARG A 369 11.39 1.54 2.18
C ARG A 369 10.63 0.93 3.35
N ALA A 370 11.07 -0.26 3.76
CA ALA A 370 10.74 -0.88 5.04
C ALA A 370 11.99 -0.98 5.92
N TRP A 371 11.79 -1.19 7.21
CA TRP A 371 12.85 -1.45 8.18
C TRP A 371 12.46 -2.62 9.07
N GLN A 372 13.35 -3.61 9.21
CA GLN A 372 13.07 -4.79 10.01
C GLN A 372 13.26 -4.49 11.51
N LEU A 373 12.24 -4.84 12.29
CA LEU A 373 12.22 -4.78 13.74
C LEU A 373 12.28 -6.19 14.31
N PRO A 374 12.74 -6.36 15.57
CA PRO A 374 12.94 -7.70 16.17
C PRO A 374 11.62 -8.43 16.40
N LEU A 375 11.67 -9.77 16.27
CA LEU A 375 10.57 -10.69 16.57
C LEU A 375 11.11 -11.83 17.44
N TRP A 376 11.59 -11.51 18.64
CA TRP A 376 12.22 -12.48 19.52
C TRP A 376 11.23 -13.10 20.49
N ASP A 377 11.43 -14.35 20.86
CA ASP A 377 10.57 -15.09 21.79
C ASP A 377 10.44 -14.42 23.16
N SER A 378 11.47 -13.69 23.62
CA SER A 378 11.45 -12.93 24.88
C SER A 378 10.36 -11.85 24.95
N TYR A 379 9.77 -11.46 23.83
CA TYR A 379 8.63 -10.55 23.81
C TYR A 379 7.27 -11.26 23.93
N GLN A 380 7.23 -12.59 23.79
CA GLN A 380 5.98 -13.36 23.82
C GLN A 380 5.32 -13.38 25.19
N ASP A 381 6.10 -13.39 26.28
CA ASP A 381 5.62 -13.42 27.67
C ASP A 381 4.74 -12.19 27.99
N ALA A 382 5.00 -11.07 27.28
CA ALA A 382 4.18 -9.86 27.45
C ALA A 382 2.71 -10.03 27.00
N LEU A 383 2.40 -11.12 26.30
CA LEU A 383 1.06 -11.43 25.79
C LEU A 383 0.34 -12.50 26.62
N ASP A 384 0.91 -12.93 27.73
CA ASP A 384 0.30 -13.94 28.58
C ASP A 384 -1.03 -13.44 29.18
N SER A 385 -2.01 -14.33 29.18
CA SER A 385 -3.33 -14.09 29.79
C SER A 385 -3.59 -15.09 30.91
N ARG A 386 -4.34 -14.67 31.90
CA ARG A 386 -4.83 -15.57 32.97
C ARG A 386 -6.12 -16.29 32.59
N TYR A 387 -6.83 -15.80 31.59
CA TYR A 387 -8.19 -16.25 31.25
C TYR A 387 -8.30 -16.85 29.85
N ALA A 388 -7.25 -16.70 29.03
CA ALA A 388 -7.18 -17.21 27.66
C ALA A 388 -5.77 -17.67 27.30
N ASP A 389 -5.58 -18.22 26.11
CA ASP A 389 -4.26 -18.64 25.63
C ASP A 389 -3.34 -17.44 25.35
N ILE A 390 -3.90 -16.26 25.09
CA ILE A 390 -3.17 -15.04 24.75
C ILE A 390 -4.02 -13.80 25.01
N ALA A 391 -3.40 -12.69 25.44
CA ALA A 391 -4.03 -11.37 25.49
C ALA A 391 -3.81 -10.61 24.16
N ASN A 392 -4.76 -9.74 23.79
CA ASN A 392 -4.65 -8.97 22.55
C ASN A 392 -3.66 -7.79 22.62
N ILE A 393 -3.23 -7.42 23.83
CA ILE A 393 -2.17 -6.40 24.05
C ILE A 393 -1.10 -6.94 24.99
N GLY A 394 0.13 -6.45 24.81
CA GLY A 394 1.26 -6.79 25.67
C GLY A 394 2.06 -5.52 26.01
N GLY A 395 1.90 -4.97 27.18
CA GLY A 395 2.72 -3.95 27.82
C GLY A 395 3.42 -2.91 26.90
N ARG A 396 4.73 -2.72 27.15
CA ARG A 396 5.60 -1.83 26.34
C ARG A 396 5.99 -2.48 25.01
N ALA A 397 6.68 -1.74 24.11
CA ALA A 397 7.12 -2.20 22.79
C ALA A 397 5.95 -2.60 21.86
N GLY A 398 4.90 -1.76 21.80
CA GLY A 398 3.60 -2.08 21.20
C GLY A 398 3.65 -2.57 19.74
N ALA A 399 4.59 -2.10 18.90
CA ALA A 399 4.74 -2.61 17.54
C ALA A 399 5.27 -4.06 17.53
N ILE A 400 6.23 -4.37 18.41
CA ILE A 400 6.83 -5.71 18.51
C ILE A 400 5.83 -6.70 19.09
N THR A 401 5.16 -6.35 20.21
CA THR A 401 4.16 -7.24 20.81
C THR A 401 2.94 -7.47 19.91
N ALA A 402 2.56 -6.48 19.08
CA ALA A 402 1.54 -6.68 18.05
C ALA A 402 1.98 -7.71 17.00
N ALA A 403 3.21 -7.63 16.52
CA ALA A 403 3.77 -8.61 15.60
C ALA A 403 3.93 -9.99 16.27
N CYS A 404 4.33 -10.06 17.55
CA CYS A 404 4.37 -11.29 18.34
C CYS A 404 2.98 -11.95 18.44
N PHE A 405 1.93 -11.16 18.66
CA PHE A 405 0.56 -11.67 18.61
C PHE A 405 0.25 -12.34 17.27
N LEU A 406 0.51 -11.63 16.14
CA LEU A 406 0.24 -12.16 14.80
C LEU A 406 1.08 -13.42 14.50
N SER A 407 2.32 -13.47 14.95
CA SER A 407 3.23 -14.60 14.72
C SER A 407 2.72 -15.93 15.27
N ARG A 408 1.86 -15.90 16.30
CA ARG A 408 1.23 -17.13 16.85
C ARG A 408 0.29 -17.80 15.85
N PHE A 409 -0.20 -17.08 14.84
CA PHE A 409 -1.12 -17.57 13.81
C PHE A 409 -0.45 -17.84 12.45
N THR A 410 0.89 -17.79 12.37
CA THR A 410 1.64 -17.88 11.11
C THR A 410 2.73 -18.96 11.10
N LYS A 411 2.70 -19.88 12.06
CA LYS A 411 3.74 -20.91 12.27
C LYS A 411 3.92 -21.92 11.12
N LYS A 412 2.94 -22.02 10.20
CA LYS A 412 2.92 -23.05 9.14
C LYS A 412 3.46 -22.57 7.80
N TYR A 413 3.89 -21.32 7.69
CA TYR A 413 4.38 -20.73 6.45
C TYR A 413 5.34 -19.54 6.70
N SER A 414 6.14 -19.20 5.69
CA SER A 414 6.96 -17.98 5.73
C SER A 414 6.07 -16.75 5.72
N TRP A 415 6.25 -15.89 6.72
CA TRP A 415 5.40 -14.75 6.97
C TRP A 415 6.19 -13.47 7.23
N ALA A 416 5.64 -12.35 6.78
CA ALA A 416 6.05 -11.01 7.16
C ALA A 416 4.83 -10.12 7.46
N HIS A 417 4.98 -9.24 8.44
CA HIS A 417 4.05 -8.17 8.77
C HIS A 417 4.63 -6.83 8.36
N LEU A 418 3.82 -6.00 7.68
CA LEU A 418 4.13 -4.62 7.34
C LEU A 418 3.22 -3.68 8.13
N ASP A 419 3.77 -3.05 9.18
CA ASP A 419 3.09 -1.98 9.90
C ASP A 419 3.26 -0.66 9.15
N ILE A 420 2.19 -0.24 8.50
CA ILE A 420 2.13 0.96 7.65
C ILE A 420 1.50 2.16 8.36
N ALA A 421 1.30 2.12 9.68
CA ALA A 421 0.67 3.21 10.41
C ALA A 421 1.35 4.57 10.15
N GLY A 422 2.68 4.59 10.05
CA GLY A 422 3.44 5.81 9.73
C GLY A 422 3.50 6.16 8.25
N THR A 423 3.31 5.21 7.34
CA THR A 423 3.57 5.41 5.91
C THR A 423 2.31 5.47 5.06
N ALA A 424 1.17 5.04 5.58
CA ALA A 424 -0.12 5.00 4.86
C ALA A 424 -0.66 6.41 4.53
N TYR A 425 -0.49 7.35 5.44
CA TYR A 425 -0.93 8.75 5.33
C TYR A 425 -0.03 9.65 6.20
N GLY A 426 -0.28 10.95 6.21
CA GLY A 426 0.50 11.90 7.03
C GLY A 426 1.85 12.28 6.39
N GLY A 427 2.78 12.81 7.21
CA GLY A 427 4.09 13.25 6.76
C GLY A 427 4.02 14.27 5.62
N LYS A 428 4.79 14.05 4.56
CA LYS A 428 4.85 14.94 3.37
C LYS A 428 3.55 15.06 2.60
N VAL A 429 2.66 14.04 2.68
CA VAL A 429 1.37 14.08 1.97
C VAL A 429 0.25 14.71 2.79
N GLY A 430 0.52 15.06 4.06
CA GLY A 430 -0.47 15.63 4.98
C GLY A 430 -1.63 14.67 5.24
N LYS A 431 -2.82 15.19 5.49
CA LYS A 431 -4.04 14.39 5.72
C LYS A 431 -4.56 13.75 4.42
N LYS A 432 -3.71 12.97 3.74
CA LYS A 432 -4.04 12.22 2.52
C LYS A 432 -3.32 10.89 2.52
N SER A 433 -3.89 9.90 1.83
CA SER A 433 -3.20 8.62 1.62
C SER A 433 -2.01 8.77 0.69
N SER A 434 -0.89 8.12 1.03
CA SER A 434 0.34 8.09 0.26
C SER A 434 0.28 7.13 -0.95
N GLY A 435 -0.53 6.07 -0.84
CA GLY A 435 -0.55 4.92 -1.76
C GLY A 435 0.55 3.88 -1.47
N ARG A 436 1.31 4.06 -0.36
CA ARG A 436 2.25 3.06 0.15
C ARG A 436 1.48 1.95 0.88
N PRO A 437 1.97 0.70 0.88
CA PRO A 437 3.19 0.20 0.26
C PRO A 437 2.97 -0.50 -1.11
N VAL A 438 2.04 -0.02 -1.95
CA VAL A 438 1.77 -0.62 -3.28
C VAL A 438 3.04 -0.76 -4.13
N PRO A 439 3.98 0.22 -4.18
CA PRO A 439 5.23 0.06 -4.93
C PRO A 439 6.08 -1.10 -4.41
N LEU A 440 6.29 -1.18 -3.10
CA LEU A 440 7.05 -2.26 -2.46
C LEU A 440 6.43 -3.62 -2.76
N LEU A 441 5.12 -3.77 -2.51
CA LEU A 441 4.40 -5.03 -2.72
C LEU A 441 4.43 -5.48 -4.18
N THR A 442 4.24 -4.54 -5.12
CA THR A 442 4.27 -4.89 -6.55
C THR A 442 5.67 -5.32 -6.97
N GLU A 443 6.72 -4.61 -6.55
CA GLU A 443 8.11 -4.96 -6.84
C GLU A 443 8.45 -6.36 -6.28
N TYR A 444 8.08 -6.62 -5.02
CA TYR A 444 8.25 -7.91 -4.38
C TYR A 444 7.56 -9.04 -5.18
N LEU A 445 6.30 -8.87 -5.53
CA LEU A 445 5.55 -9.90 -6.27
C LEU A 445 6.09 -10.14 -7.68
N LEU A 446 6.71 -9.14 -8.31
CA LEU A 446 7.37 -9.26 -9.61
C LEU A 446 8.74 -9.94 -9.52
N SER A 447 9.43 -9.87 -8.39
CA SER A 447 10.72 -10.54 -8.15
C SER A 447 10.56 -12.05 -7.90
N GLN A 448 9.37 -12.51 -7.50
CA GLN A 448 9.10 -13.92 -7.21
C GLN A 448 9.01 -14.74 -8.50
N LYS A 449 10.05 -15.55 -8.77
CA LYS A 449 10.17 -16.40 -9.98
C LYS A 449 9.52 -17.77 -9.80
#